data_9cbcfebb250b8c86475766d5229fcad0
#
_entry.id   9cbcfebb250b8c86475766d5229fcad0
#
_cell.length_a   1.000
_cell.length_b   1.000
_cell.length_c   1.000
_cell.angle_alpha   90.00
_cell.angle_beta   90.00
_cell.angle_gamma   90.00
#
_symmetry.space_group_name_H-M   'P 1'
#
loop_
_entity.id
_entity.type
_entity.pdbx_description
1 polymer ?
#
loop_
_entity_poly.entity_id
_entity_poly.type
_entity_poly.pdbx_seq_one_letter_code
_entity_poly.pdbx_strand_id
1 'polypeptide(L)'
;MLADIDEKTGRIRRMITGTGPQMKVLEHHPETNERVTDVILPMWDEVLKMVHDVARLYSPVKFQFVDLAITEKGPAIVEINTGGSFYLPQMASGKGLLTDEFIDLLRRAGGVLNTSKL
;
A
#
# COMPACT_ATOMS: atom_id res chain seq x y z
N MET A 1 12.28 -3.09 5.62
CA MET A 1 11.98 -1.74 5.10
C MET A 1 10.55 -1.72 4.58
N LEU A 2 9.89 -0.57 4.64
CA LEU A 2 8.55 -0.35 4.05
C LEU A 2 8.63 0.89 3.18
N ALA A 3 7.94 0.88 2.05
CA ALA A 3 7.85 2.03 1.17
C ALA A 3 6.38 2.40 0.90
N ASP A 4 6.10 3.69 0.85
CA ASP A 4 4.88 4.27 0.33
C ASP A 4 5.07 4.52 -1.16
N ILE A 5 4.16 3.99 -1.97
CA ILE A 5 4.24 4.04 -3.43
C ILE A 5 3.10 4.90 -3.95
N ASP A 6 3.41 5.75 -4.89
CA ASP A 6 2.40 6.46 -5.66
C ASP A 6 1.61 5.47 -6.51
N GLU A 7 0.32 5.35 -6.25
CA GLU A 7 -0.55 4.36 -6.89
C GLU A 7 -0.69 4.55 -8.41
N LYS A 8 -0.50 5.79 -8.89
CA LYS A 8 -0.65 6.10 -10.33
C LYS A 8 0.62 5.85 -11.12
N THR A 9 1.77 6.05 -10.50
CA THR A 9 3.06 6.08 -11.21
C THR A 9 4.02 4.97 -10.82
N GLY A 10 3.76 4.24 -9.72
CA GLY A 10 4.70 3.28 -9.16
C GLY A 10 5.93 3.89 -8.51
N ARG A 11 5.99 5.24 -8.39
CA ARG A 11 7.11 5.95 -7.77
C ARG A 11 7.09 5.81 -6.26
N ILE A 12 8.25 5.58 -5.67
CA ILE A 12 8.38 5.59 -4.21
C ILE A 12 8.31 7.03 -3.71
N ARG A 13 7.34 7.31 -2.84
CA ARG A 13 7.16 8.62 -2.19
C ARG A 13 7.94 8.73 -0.90
N ARG A 14 8.05 7.63 -0.17
CA ARG A 14 8.69 7.58 1.15
C ARG A 14 9.13 6.14 1.45
N MET A 15 10.25 6.00 2.12
CA MET A 15 10.74 4.71 2.62
C MET A 15 11.14 4.83 4.08
N ILE A 16 10.85 3.79 4.85
CA ILE A 16 11.21 3.72 6.27
C ILE A 16 11.92 2.40 6.59
N THR A 17 12.71 2.44 7.64
CA THR A 17 13.30 1.24 8.27
C THR A 17 13.10 1.30 9.78
N GLY A 18 13.17 0.14 10.44
CA GLY A 18 12.93 0.02 11.87
C GLY A 18 11.45 0.08 12.25
N THR A 19 11.17 -0.03 13.53
CA THR A 19 9.82 -0.02 14.13
C THR A 19 9.79 0.82 15.40
N GLY A 20 8.64 1.37 15.73
CA GLY A 20 8.43 2.15 16.95
C GLY A 20 9.43 3.32 17.06
N PRO A 21 10.07 3.51 18.23
CA PRO A 21 11.01 4.61 18.45
C PRO A 21 12.29 4.55 17.58
N GLN A 22 12.57 3.39 16.99
CA GLN A 22 13.72 3.18 16.12
C GLN A 22 13.41 3.42 14.64
N MET A 23 12.18 3.77 14.31
CA MET A 23 11.77 4.06 12.94
C MET A 23 12.53 5.28 12.40
N LYS A 24 13.09 5.11 11.19
CA LYS A 24 13.81 6.16 10.48
C LYS A 24 13.29 6.26 9.05
N VAL A 25 13.17 7.49 8.56
CA VAL A 25 12.92 7.76 7.14
C VAL A 25 14.25 7.68 6.41
N LEU A 26 14.26 7.00 5.28
CA LEU A 26 15.43 6.85 4.43
C LEU A 26 15.32 7.80 3.23
N GLU A 27 16.37 8.57 2.99
CA GLU A 27 16.51 9.37 1.76
C GLU A 27 17.15 8.56 0.64
N HIS A 28 18.04 7.63 0.99
CA HIS A 28 18.75 6.76 0.05
C HIS A 28 18.60 5.29 0.46
N HIS A 29 18.55 4.43 -0.54
CA HIS A 29 18.51 2.99 -0.32
C HIS A 29 19.86 2.52 0.28
N PRO A 30 19.85 1.75 1.39
CA PRO A 30 21.07 1.45 2.13
C PRO A 30 22.10 0.61 1.37
N GLU A 31 21.68 -0.16 0.36
CA GLU A 31 22.57 -1.01 -0.42
C GLU A 31 23.01 -0.36 -1.74
N THR A 32 22.08 0.30 -2.45
CA THR A 32 22.38 0.86 -3.78
C THR A 32 22.77 2.33 -3.73
N ASN A 33 22.52 3.01 -2.60
CA ASN A 33 22.68 4.45 -2.42
C ASN A 33 21.88 5.32 -3.42
N GLU A 34 20.93 4.72 -4.11
CA GLU A 34 19.99 5.48 -4.96
C GLU A 34 19.02 6.27 -4.09
N ARG A 35 18.66 7.45 -4.56
CA ARG A 35 17.63 8.25 -3.91
C ARG A 35 16.28 7.54 -4.02
N VAL A 36 15.66 7.22 -2.89
CA VAL A 36 14.44 6.39 -2.87
C VAL A 36 13.29 7.00 -3.67
N THR A 37 13.17 8.33 -3.68
CA THR A 37 12.11 9.03 -4.44
C THR A 37 12.33 9.05 -5.95
N ASP A 38 13.50 8.65 -6.44
CA ASP A 38 13.80 8.55 -7.87
C ASP A 38 13.47 7.15 -8.42
N VAL A 39 13.22 6.20 -7.53
CA VAL A 39 12.88 4.83 -7.89
C VAL A 39 11.42 4.74 -8.32
N ILE A 40 11.19 4.16 -9.49
CA ILE A 40 9.88 3.78 -10.01
C ILE A 40 9.88 2.26 -10.14
N LEU A 41 8.86 1.61 -9.59
CA LEU A 41 8.73 0.16 -9.70
C LEU A 41 8.49 -0.25 -11.15
N PRO A 42 9.18 -1.28 -11.64
CA PRO A 42 9.01 -1.74 -13.02
C PRO A 42 7.63 -2.36 -13.23
N MET A 43 7.17 -2.39 -14.48
CA MET A 43 5.91 -3.04 -14.90
C MET A 43 4.68 -2.58 -14.10
N TRP A 44 4.65 -1.29 -13.72
CA TRP A 44 3.61 -0.78 -12.83
C TRP A 44 2.20 -0.85 -13.43
N ASP A 45 2.06 -0.62 -14.73
CA ASP A 45 0.77 -0.75 -15.42
C ASP A 45 0.24 -2.18 -15.38
N GLU A 46 1.11 -3.17 -15.48
CA GLU A 46 0.77 -4.59 -15.37
C GLU A 46 0.39 -4.96 -13.94
N VAL A 47 1.08 -4.41 -12.95
CA VAL A 47 0.73 -4.52 -11.53
C VAL A 47 -0.67 -3.98 -11.29
N LEU A 48 -0.96 -2.76 -11.74
CA LEU A 48 -2.28 -2.14 -11.59
C LEU A 48 -3.38 -2.97 -12.25
N LYS A 49 -3.12 -3.43 -13.47
CA LYS A 49 -4.06 -4.31 -14.17
C LYS A 49 -4.37 -5.55 -13.35
N MET A 50 -3.35 -6.23 -12.85
CA MET A 50 -3.51 -7.45 -12.05
C MET A 50 -4.30 -7.20 -10.77
N VAL A 51 -3.99 -6.14 -10.03
CA VAL A 51 -4.72 -5.76 -8.80
C VAL A 51 -6.19 -5.44 -9.09
N HIS A 52 -6.47 -4.74 -10.19
CA HIS A 52 -7.83 -4.46 -10.61
C HIS A 52 -8.61 -5.73 -11.02
N ASP A 53 -7.97 -6.67 -11.69
CA ASP A 53 -8.58 -7.93 -12.07
C ASP A 53 -8.92 -8.77 -10.83
N VAL A 54 -8.03 -8.83 -9.82
CA VAL A 54 -8.30 -9.45 -8.52
C VAL A 54 -9.47 -8.78 -7.81
N ALA A 55 -9.47 -7.45 -7.76
CA ALA A 55 -10.54 -6.69 -7.10
C ALA A 55 -11.91 -6.96 -7.72
N ARG A 56 -11.99 -7.13 -9.04
CA ARG A 56 -13.23 -7.49 -9.75
C ARG A 56 -13.65 -8.92 -9.46
N LEU A 57 -12.71 -9.86 -9.45
CA LEU A 57 -12.98 -11.27 -9.21
C LEU A 57 -13.57 -11.51 -7.81
N TYR A 58 -13.10 -10.77 -6.83
CA TYR A 58 -13.54 -10.86 -5.44
C TYR A 58 -14.38 -9.64 -5.02
N SER A 59 -15.13 -9.06 -5.92
CA SER A 59 -15.89 -7.81 -5.71
C SER A 59 -16.82 -7.76 -4.49
N PRO A 60 -17.40 -8.87 -3.96
CA PRO A 60 -18.15 -8.84 -2.71
C PRO A 60 -17.27 -8.46 -1.49
N VAL A 61 -15.97 -8.73 -1.55
CA VAL A 61 -15.01 -8.39 -0.49
C VAL A 61 -14.54 -6.96 -0.68
N LYS A 62 -14.96 -6.05 0.22
CA LYS A 62 -14.70 -4.61 0.08
C LYS A 62 -13.26 -4.20 0.37
N PHE A 63 -12.56 -4.95 1.21
CA PHE A 63 -11.15 -4.75 1.51
C PHE A 63 -10.39 -6.03 1.21
N GLN A 64 -9.45 -5.92 0.30
CA GLN A 64 -8.59 -7.02 -0.11
C GLN A 64 -7.14 -6.59 0.11
N PHE A 65 -6.35 -7.48 0.69
CA PHE A 65 -4.93 -7.30 0.89
C PHE A 65 -4.22 -8.29 -0.02
N VAL A 66 -3.54 -7.77 -1.02
CA VAL A 66 -2.91 -8.58 -2.05
C VAL A 66 -1.40 -8.48 -1.91
N ASP A 67 -0.76 -9.59 -1.60
CA ASP A 67 0.68 -9.71 -1.63
C ASP A 67 1.11 -10.08 -3.06
N LEU A 68 1.95 -9.24 -3.65
CA LEU A 68 2.36 -9.31 -5.03
C LEU A 68 3.88 -9.21 -5.13
N ALA A 69 4.47 -10.03 -5.97
CA ALA A 69 5.87 -9.95 -6.34
C ALA A 69 6.01 -9.47 -7.78
N ILE A 70 6.97 -8.58 -8.02
CA ILE A 70 7.37 -8.17 -9.36
C ILE A 70 8.57 -9.05 -9.75
N THR A 71 8.39 -9.88 -10.76
CA THR A 71 9.41 -10.82 -11.25
C THR A 71 9.88 -10.42 -12.64
N GLU A 72 10.95 -11.04 -13.12
CA GLU A 72 11.43 -10.84 -14.49
C GLU A 72 10.40 -11.24 -15.58
N LYS A 73 9.44 -12.11 -15.22
CA LYS A 73 8.36 -12.56 -16.10
C LYS A 73 7.07 -11.78 -15.96
N GLY A 74 7.04 -10.76 -15.12
CA GLY A 74 5.87 -9.95 -14.80
C GLY A 74 5.46 -10.04 -13.34
N PRO A 75 4.41 -9.29 -12.95
CA PRO A 75 3.87 -9.37 -11.60
C PRO A 75 3.22 -10.73 -11.34
N ALA A 76 3.33 -11.22 -10.11
CA ALA A 76 2.74 -12.47 -9.66
C ALA A 76 2.07 -12.29 -8.30
N ILE A 77 0.85 -12.79 -8.15
CA ILE A 77 0.16 -12.80 -6.87
C ILE A 77 0.76 -13.90 -6.00
N VAL A 78 1.15 -13.52 -4.79
CA VAL A 78 1.66 -14.44 -3.77
C VAL A 78 0.51 -14.88 -2.87
N GLU A 79 -0.30 -13.94 -2.40
CA GLU A 79 -1.39 -14.20 -1.47
C GLU A 79 -2.49 -13.14 -1.60
N ILE A 80 -3.73 -13.54 -1.33
CA ILE A 80 -4.90 -12.65 -1.22
C ILE A 80 -5.54 -12.87 0.13
N ASN A 81 -5.59 -11.84 0.95
CA ASN A 81 -6.18 -11.85 2.28
C ASN A 81 -7.40 -10.93 2.37
N THR A 82 -8.40 -11.35 3.15
CA THR A 82 -9.59 -10.55 3.49
C THR A 82 -9.46 -9.82 4.83
N GLY A 83 -8.46 -10.21 5.62
CA GLY A 83 -8.12 -9.59 6.91
C GLY A 83 -6.65 -9.22 6.94
N GLY A 84 -6.34 -7.97 6.67
CA GLY A 84 -4.98 -7.43 6.70
C GLY A 84 -4.82 -6.31 7.73
N SER A 85 -3.60 -5.82 7.86
CA SER A 85 -3.27 -4.74 8.77
C SER A 85 -3.23 -3.40 8.03
N PHE A 86 -4.07 -2.48 8.45
CA PHE A 86 -3.98 -1.07 8.03
C PHE A 86 -2.82 -0.30 8.68
N TYR A 87 -2.08 -0.93 9.58
CA TYR A 87 -0.95 -0.31 10.27
C TYR A 87 0.24 -0.06 9.33
N LEU A 88 0.60 -1.05 8.50
CA LEU A 88 1.75 -0.96 7.61
C LEU A 88 1.64 0.19 6.59
N PRO A 89 0.52 0.38 5.88
CA PRO A 89 0.36 1.52 4.98
C PRO A 89 0.46 2.88 5.70
N GLN A 90 -0.07 2.98 6.91
CA GLN A 90 0.03 4.21 7.71
C GLN A 90 1.47 4.50 8.15
N MET A 91 2.21 3.46 8.54
CA MET A 91 3.64 3.61 8.86
C MET A 91 4.44 4.04 7.62
N ALA A 92 4.24 3.37 6.49
CA ALA A 92 4.98 3.66 5.27
C ALA A 92 4.73 5.09 4.79
N SER A 93 3.46 5.51 4.71
CA SER A 93 3.08 6.85 4.26
C SER A 93 3.34 7.95 5.29
N GLY A 94 3.35 7.61 6.58
CA GLY A 94 3.36 8.58 7.68
C GLY A 94 2.04 9.34 7.82
N LYS A 95 0.95 8.82 7.26
CA LYS A 95 -0.38 9.43 7.27
C LYS A 95 -1.42 8.47 7.83
N GLY A 96 -2.44 9.01 8.49
CA GLY A 96 -3.61 8.24 8.89
C GLY A 96 -4.46 7.86 7.67
N LEU A 97 -5.15 6.71 7.75
CA LEU A 97 -6.06 6.23 6.69
C LEU A 97 -7.45 6.85 6.76
N LEU A 98 -7.86 7.43 7.89
CA LEU A 98 -9.19 8.02 8.05
C LEU A 98 -9.31 9.37 7.32
N THR A 99 -9.11 9.34 6.01
CA THR A 99 -9.41 10.46 5.13
C THR A 99 -10.91 10.52 4.84
N ASP A 100 -11.42 11.67 4.42
CA ASP A 100 -12.84 11.82 4.07
C ASP A 100 -13.26 10.80 3.01
N GLU A 101 -12.42 10.55 2.02
CA GLU A 101 -12.65 9.56 0.96
C GLU A 101 -12.76 8.14 1.53
N PHE A 102 -11.88 7.76 2.45
CA PHE A 102 -11.91 6.45 3.08
C PHE A 102 -13.13 6.30 4.02
N ILE A 103 -13.49 7.35 4.74
CA ILE A 103 -14.69 7.40 5.58
C ILE A 103 -15.96 7.21 4.72
N ASP A 104 -16.04 7.88 3.58
CA ASP A 104 -17.17 7.73 2.65
C ASP A 104 -17.24 6.33 2.03
N LEU A 105 -16.09 5.73 1.74
CA LEU A 105 -16.03 4.34 1.29
C LEU A 105 -16.58 3.38 2.36
N LEU A 106 -16.15 3.55 3.62
CA LEU A 106 -16.65 2.75 4.75
C LEU A 106 -18.16 2.88 4.92
N ARG A 107 -18.70 4.10 4.87
CA ARG A 107 -20.15 4.35 4.96
C ARG A 107 -20.92 3.66 3.83
N ARG A 108 -20.47 3.79 2.60
CA ARG A 108 -21.07 3.11 1.44
C ARG A 108 -21.00 1.58 1.53
N ALA A 109 -19.97 1.06 2.19
CA ALA A 109 -19.84 -0.37 2.47
C ALA A 109 -20.69 -0.86 3.65
N GLY A 110 -21.50 0.01 4.28
CA GLY A 110 -22.33 -0.33 5.44
C GLY A 110 -21.60 -0.29 6.79
N GLY A 111 -20.40 0.27 6.83
CA GLY A 111 -19.63 0.44 8.07
C GLY A 111 -20.20 1.56 8.95
N VAL A 112 -20.23 1.32 10.25
CA VAL A 112 -20.57 2.35 11.25
C VAL A 112 -19.28 2.82 11.92
N LEU A 113 -18.92 4.09 11.72
CA LEU A 113 -17.79 4.71 12.42
C LEU A 113 -18.27 5.29 13.74
N ASN A 114 -17.77 4.72 14.83
CA ASN A 114 -17.99 5.32 16.15
C ASN A 114 -16.92 6.40 16.39
N THR A 115 -17.25 7.65 16.04
CA THR A 115 -16.36 8.80 16.20
C THR A 115 -16.29 9.34 17.63
N SER A 116 -17.06 8.80 18.56
CA SER A 116 -17.07 9.25 19.96
C SER A 116 -15.79 8.90 20.76
N LYS A 117 -14.85 8.20 20.13
CA LYS A 117 -13.56 7.79 20.73
C LYS A 117 -12.33 8.35 19.98
N LEU A 118 -12.51 9.26 19.06
CA LEU A 118 -11.43 9.94 18.32
C LEU A 118 -11.08 11.28 18.96
#